data_a8bfffa473ec3cae2942b4c69edd7143
#
_entry.id   a8bfffa473ec3cae2942b4c69edd7143
#
_cell.length_a   1.000
_cell.length_b   1.000
_cell.length_c   1.000
_cell.angle_alpha   90.00
_cell.angle_beta   90.00
_cell.angle_gamma   90.00
#
_symmetry.space_group_name_H-M   'P 1'
#
loop_
_entity.id
_entity.type
_entity.pdbx_description
1 polymer ?
#
loop_
_entity_poly.entity_id
_entity_poly.type
_entity_poly.pdbx_seq_one_letter_code
_entity_poly.pdbx_strand_id
1 'polypeptide(L)'
;MKFALTGGGTGGHLSIAKALAIELEKQGIEAIYLGSTYGQDKEWFENSPLFSERYFFNTQGVVNKSFFKKIGSLFLQAKAALKAKEILKKHQITHTISVGGFSAGPASFASLLNKIPLYIHEQNAIKGSLNSYLSPKAKAVFSSYAFKDKGNHVLTSYPVQNAFFDFARTRTEIKHILFLGGSQGAKAINEFALLNAPKLTKKGIKITHICGSDAHERMRFFYQELGLLDKIELFAFHNNITEVMHRADLCVSRAGASSVWELCANGLPTIFIPYPFASHNHQYYNVLEFEKENLCYIVPQNELLPKKLFEVIRKLNQKDDQGNKNLTTISNQLQQKIAKGGAKTIIETILNT
;
A
#
# COMPACT_ATOMS: atom_id res chain seq x y z
N MET A 1 -19.59 -21.83 1.65
CA MET A 1 -18.72 -21.18 0.67
C MET A 1 -17.28 -21.30 1.14
N LYS A 2 -16.32 -21.47 0.21
CA LYS A 2 -14.89 -21.47 0.51
C LYS A 2 -14.16 -20.56 -0.46
N PHE A 3 -13.25 -19.75 0.08
CA PHE A 3 -12.55 -18.73 -0.71
C PHE A 3 -11.08 -19.09 -0.92
N ALA A 4 -10.53 -18.68 -2.05
CA ALA A 4 -9.09 -18.59 -2.26
C ALA A 4 -8.68 -17.12 -2.39
N LEU A 5 -7.73 -16.68 -1.57
CA LEU A 5 -7.08 -15.39 -1.72
C LEU A 5 -5.72 -15.58 -2.40
N THR A 6 -5.40 -14.71 -3.34
CA THR A 6 -4.14 -14.78 -4.06
C THR A 6 -3.61 -13.41 -4.42
N GLY A 7 -2.30 -13.30 -4.51
CA GLY A 7 -1.62 -12.07 -4.84
C GLY A 7 -0.77 -11.53 -3.71
N GLY A 8 0.27 -10.79 -4.08
CA GLY A 8 1.26 -10.33 -3.12
C GLY A 8 2.55 -9.84 -3.79
N GLY A 9 3.68 -10.32 -3.28
CA GLY A 9 5.02 -9.90 -3.69
C GLY A 9 5.51 -8.66 -2.93
N THR A 10 4.60 -7.77 -2.52
CA THR A 10 4.92 -6.57 -1.73
C THR A 10 3.93 -6.36 -0.60
N GLY A 11 4.35 -5.68 0.47
CA GLY A 11 3.51 -5.40 1.64
C GLY A 11 2.18 -4.73 1.31
N GLY A 12 2.11 -3.90 0.25
CA GLY A 12 0.87 -3.24 -0.17
C GLY A 12 -0.22 -4.22 -0.62
N HIS A 13 0.11 -5.23 -1.43
CA HIS A 13 -0.85 -6.27 -1.81
C HIS A 13 -1.21 -7.17 -0.62
N LEU A 14 -0.22 -7.49 0.20
CA LEU A 14 -0.40 -8.39 1.34
C LEU A 14 -1.27 -7.77 2.44
N SER A 15 -1.19 -6.45 2.65
CA SER A 15 -2.07 -5.75 3.59
C SER A 15 -3.54 -5.82 3.18
N ILE A 16 -3.82 -5.75 1.87
CA ILE A 16 -5.17 -5.93 1.33
C ILE A 16 -5.65 -7.38 1.52
N ALA A 17 -4.81 -8.36 1.15
CA ALA A 17 -5.14 -9.77 1.33
C ALA A 17 -5.45 -10.08 2.81
N LYS A 18 -4.65 -9.51 3.73
CA LYS A 18 -4.88 -9.64 5.18
C LYS A 18 -6.20 -9.01 5.61
N ALA A 19 -6.52 -7.80 5.14
CA ALA A 19 -7.78 -7.12 5.48
C ALA A 19 -9.00 -7.91 5.01
N LEU A 20 -8.95 -8.46 3.78
CA LEU A 20 -10.02 -9.31 3.24
C LEU A 20 -10.13 -10.64 3.99
N ALA A 21 -9.00 -11.28 4.35
CA ALA A 21 -9.00 -12.53 5.12
C ALA A 21 -9.60 -12.33 6.53
N ILE A 22 -9.27 -11.25 7.22
CA ILE A 22 -9.88 -10.89 8.52
C ILE A 22 -11.40 -10.74 8.38
N GLU A 23 -11.87 -10.15 7.29
CA GLU A 23 -13.30 -9.96 7.12
C GLU A 23 -14.00 -11.28 6.79
N LEU A 24 -13.41 -12.16 6.00
CA LEU A 24 -13.93 -13.52 5.76
C LEU A 24 -14.00 -14.33 7.07
N GLU A 25 -12.95 -14.28 7.90
CA GLU A 25 -12.91 -14.94 9.20
C GLU A 25 -14.04 -14.45 10.13
N LYS A 26 -14.28 -13.11 10.21
CA LYS A 26 -15.40 -12.55 10.99
C LYS A 26 -16.77 -13.04 10.55
N GLN A 27 -16.92 -13.39 9.28
CA GLN A 27 -18.16 -13.93 8.71
C GLN A 27 -18.21 -15.46 8.78
N GLY A 28 -17.24 -16.11 9.43
CA GLY A 28 -17.16 -17.57 9.54
C GLY A 28 -16.86 -18.27 8.21
N ILE A 29 -16.28 -17.58 7.23
CA ILE A 29 -16.00 -18.10 5.90
C ILE A 29 -14.56 -18.59 5.83
N GLU A 30 -14.37 -19.85 5.49
CA GLU A 30 -13.07 -20.47 5.33
C GLU A 30 -12.35 -19.94 4.08
N ALA A 31 -11.07 -19.62 4.24
CA ALA A 31 -10.20 -19.17 3.15
C ALA A 31 -8.87 -19.91 3.14
N ILE A 32 -8.35 -20.16 1.92
CA ILE A 32 -6.97 -20.59 1.69
C ILE A 32 -6.17 -19.47 1.03
N TYR A 33 -4.85 -19.49 1.17
CA TYR A 33 -3.97 -18.53 0.52
C TYR A 33 -3.07 -19.21 -0.52
N LEU A 34 -2.94 -18.60 -1.70
CA LEU A 34 -2.01 -19.02 -2.75
C LEU A 34 -1.11 -17.84 -3.12
N GLY A 35 0.19 -17.98 -2.86
CA GLY A 35 1.19 -16.93 -3.07
C GLY A 35 2.46 -17.43 -3.73
N SER A 36 3.55 -16.69 -3.58
CA SER A 36 4.87 -17.02 -4.11
C SER A 36 5.89 -17.25 -2.99
N THR A 37 6.92 -18.06 -3.28
CA THR A 37 8.12 -18.17 -2.44
C THR A 37 9.04 -16.94 -2.62
N TYR A 38 8.80 -16.12 -3.64
CA TYR A 38 9.51 -14.85 -3.86
C TYR A 38 8.67 -13.67 -3.36
N GLY A 39 9.35 -12.62 -2.95
CA GLY A 39 8.71 -11.48 -2.29
C GLY A 39 8.41 -11.74 -0.83
N GLN A 40 7.42 -11.07 -0.27
CA GLN A 40 7.11 -11.10 1.16
C GLN A 40 5.95 -12.06 1.52
N ASP A 41 5.37 -12.76 0.54
CA ASP A 41 4.14 -13.55 0.73
C ASP A 41 4.29 -14.60 1.84
N LYS A 42 5.42 -15.32 1.83
CA LYS A 42 5.72 -16.36 2.80
C LYS A 42 5.93 -15.79 4.20
N GLU A 43 6.69 -14.70 4.32
CA GLU A 43 6.92 -14.00 5.57
C GLU A 43 5.61 -13.56 6.24
N TRP A 44 4.66 -13.06 5.44
CA TRP A 44 3.37 -12.57 5.96
C TRP A 44 2.40 -13.68 6.35
N PHE A 45 2.37 -14.79 5.59
CA PHE A 45 1.24 -15.71 5.68
C PHE A 45 1.61 -17.16 6.00
N GLU A 46 2.90 -17.57 6.06
CA GLU A 46 3.27 -18.95 6.35
C GLU A 46 2.66 -19.46 7.67
N ASN A 47 2.67 -18.64 8.69
CA ASN A 47 2.16 -18.97 10.02
C ASN A 47 0.87 -18.19 10.38
N SER A 48 0.18 -17.60 9.40
CA SER A 48 -1.02 -16.81 9.66
C SER A 48 -2.22 -17.71 9.99
N PRO A 49 -2.92 -17.51 11.10
CA PRO A 49 -4.12 -18.28 11.43
C PRO A 49 -5.33 -17.96 10.54
N LEU A 50 -5.28 -16.87 9.78
CA LEU A 50 -6.38 -16.39 8.93
C LEU A 50 -6.74 -17.34 7.77
N PHE A 51 -5.87 -18.32 7.48
CA PHE A 51 -6.05 -19.25 6.37
C PHE A 51 -6.01 -20.69 6.88
N SER A 52 -6.96 -21.51 6.44
CA SER A 52 -6.96 -22.94 6.76
C SER A 52 -5.77 -23.66 6.11
N GLU A 53 -5.39 -23.24 4.90
CA GLU A 53 -4.25 -23.80 4.17
C GLU A 53 -3.52 -22.69 3.39
N ARG A 54 -2.21 -22.86 3.16
CA ARG A 54 -1.35 -21.91 2.45
C ARG A 54 -0.46 -22.66 1.47
N TYR A 55 -0.37 -22.12 0.25
CA TYR A 55 0.42 -22.70 -0.83
C TYR A 55 1.32 -21.63 -1.44
N PHE A 56 2.61 -21.91 -1.53
CA PHE A 56 3.58 -20.99 -2.10
C PHE A 56 4.26 -21.62 -3.31
N PHE A 57 4.17 -20.96 -4.45
CA PHE A 57 4.74 -21.42 -5.71
C PHE A 57 6.07 -20.74 -5.98
N ASN A 58 6.99 -21.46 -6.62
CA ASN A 58 8.23 -20.86 -7.11
C ASN A 58 7.93 -20.05 -8.39
N THR A 59 7.36 -18.88 -8.24
CA THR A 59 6.97 -17.98 -9.33
C THR A 59 7.58 -16.61 -9.17
N GLN A 60 7.96 -16.00 -10.28
CA GLN A 60 8.55 -14.67 -10.33
C GLN A 60 7.78 -13.80 -11.32
N GLY A 61 7.87 -12.46 -11.14
CA GLY A 61 7.33 -11.51 -12.10
C GLY A 61 7.91 -11.71 -13.50
N VAL A 62 7.10 -11.49 -14.52
CA VAL A 62 7.49 -11.60 -15.94
C VAL A 62 7.97 -10.26 -16.50
N VAL A 63 7.56 -9.14 -15.89
CA VAL A 63 7.85 -7.78 -16.32
C VAL A 63 9.33 -7.44 -16.03
N ASN A 64 9.94 -6.62 -16.90
CA ASN A 64 11.35 -6.17 -16.78
C ASN A 64 12.41 -7.27 -16.85
N LYS A 65 12.15 -8.37 -17.55
CA LYS A 65 13.11 -9.45 -17.80
C LYS A 65 13.53 -9.51 -19.28
N SER A 66 14.72 -10.04 -19.55
CA SER A 66 15.14 -10.37 -20.91
C SER A 66 14.25 -11.46 -21.52
N PHE A 67 14.20 -11.56 -22.86
CA PHE A 67 13.31 -12.44 -23.61
C PHE A 67 13.35 -13.91 -23.11
N PHE A 68 14.52 -14.51 -22.98
CA PHE A 68 14.67 -15.89 -22.49
C PHE A 68 14.21 -16.06 -21.04
N LYS A 69 14.49 -15.09 -20.18
CA LYS A 69 14.01 -15.11 -18.78
C LYS A 69 12.49 -14.91 -18.69
N LYS A 70 11.86 -14.21 -19.64
CA LYS A 70 10.40 -14.12 -19.74
C LYS A 70 9.78 -15.48 -20.05
N ILE A 71 10.30 -16.20 -21.04
CA ILE A 71 9.81 -17.54 -21.41
C ILE A 71 9.89 -18.49 -20.22
N GLY A 72 11.04 -18.55 -19.55
CA GLY A 72 11.20 -19.38 -18.35
C GLY A 72 10.23 -19.01 -17.23
N SER A 73 10.01 -17.73 -17.00
CA SER A 73 9.03 -17.27 -16.00
C SER A 73 7.59 -17.64 -16.38
N LEU A 74 7.22 -17.55 -17.66
CA LEU A 74 5.90 -17.95 -18.16
C LEU A 74 5.67 -19.46 -18.00
N PHE A 75 6.68 -20.29 -18.28
CA PHE A 75 6.62 -21.72 -18.06
C PHE A 75 6.40 -22.09 -16.59
N LEU A 76 7.13 -21.43 -15.68
CA LEU A 76 6.94 -21.61 -14.23
C LEU A 76 5.54 -21.15 -13.79
N GLN A 77 5.03 -20.05 -14.32
CA GLN A 77 3.67 -19.58 -14.05
C GLN A 77 2.61 -20.58 -14.54
N ALA A 78 2.78 -21.15 -15.75
CA ALA A 78 1.86 -22.14 -16.30
C ALA A 78 1.86 -23.44 -15.45
N LYS A 79 3.05 -23.95 -15.07
CA LYS A 79 3.17 -25.11 -14.17
C LYS A 79 2.53 -24.86 -12.82
N ALA A 80 2.73 -23.66 -12.24
CA ALA A 80 2.11 -23.26 -10.99
C ALA A 80 0.58 -23.15 -11.12
N ALA A 81 0.07 -22.64 -12.26
CA ALA A 81 -1.37 -22.56 -12.53
C ALA A 81 -2.03 -23.94 -12.60
N LEU A 82 -1.39 -24.94 -13.23
CA LEU A 82 -1.89 -26.31 -13.24
C LEU A 82 -1.94 -26.91 -11.82
N LYS A 83 -0.90 -26.70 -11.02
CA LYS A 83 -0.88 -27.13 -9.62
C LYS A 83 -1.94 -26.41 -8.78
N ALA A 84 -2.09 -25.09 -8.97
CA ALA A 84 -3.14 -24.30 -8.32
C ALA A 84 -4.55 -24.79 -8.71
N LYS A 85 -4.76 -25.20 -9.98
CA LYS A 85 -6.02 -25.76 -10.46
C LYS A 85 -6.45 -26.99 -9.64
N GLU A 86 -5.53 -27.91 -9.38
CA GLU A 86 -5.78 -29.09 -8.56
C GLU A 86 -6.06 -28.74 -7.10
N ILE A 87 -5.31 -27.78 -6.53
CA ILE A 87 -5.51 -27.28 -5.16
C ILE A 87 -6.90 -26.67 -5.01
N LEU A 88 -7.31 -25.78 -5.90
CA LEU A 88 -8.64 -25.16 -5.87
C LEU A 88 -9.75 -26.23 -5.94
N LYS A 89 -9.59 -27.24 -6.77
CA LYS A 89 -10.53 -28.37 -6.88
C LYS A 89 -10.55 -29.21 -5.61
N LYS A 90 -9.38 -29.58 -5.07
CA LYS A 90 -9.23 -30.39 -3.83
C LYS A 90 -9.95 -29.72 -2.66
N HIS A 91 -9.80 -28.40 -2.51
CA HIS A 91 -10.41 -27.64 -1.42
C HIS A 91 -11.85 -27.20 -1.71
N GLN A 92 -12.41 -27.56 -2.86
CA GLN A 92 -13.78 -27.19 -3.28
C GLN A 92 -14.01 -25.67 -3.23
N ILE A 93 -13.01 -24.89 -3.71
CA ILE A 93 -13.09 -23.44 -3.70
C ILE A 93 -14.22 -22.96 -4.61
N THR A 94 -15.05 -22.09 -4.07
CA THR A 94 -16.23 -21.53 -4.75
C THR A 94 -15.99 -20.10 -5.28
N HIS A 95 -15.04 -19.38 -4.69
CA HIS A 95 -14.73 -17.97 -5.06
C HIS A 95 -13.23 -17.73 -4.96
N THR A 96 -12.67 -16.98 -5.88
CA THR A 96 -11.26 -16.55 -5.82
C THR A 96 -11.16 -15.03 -5.84
N ILE A 97 -10.42 -14.46 -4.90
CA ILE A 97 -10.11 -13.03 -4.86
C ILE A 97 -8.62 -12.84 -5.13
N SER A 98 -8.31 -12.12 -6.20
CA SER A 98 -6.95 -11.69 -6.55
C SER A 98 -6.73 -10.26 -6.08
N VAL A 99 -5.71 -10.04 -5.27
CA VAL A 99 -5.28 -8.68 -4.89
C VAL A 99 -4.19 -8.12 -5.82
N GLY A 100 -3.83 -8.87 -6.88
CA GLY A 100 -2.82 -8.45 -7.83
C GLY A 100 -1.40 -8.81 -7.42
N GLY A 101 -0.41 -8.21 -8.08
CA GLY A 101 0.98 -8.59 -7.96
C GLY A 101 1.33 -9.81 -8.80
N PHE A 102 2.63 -10.13 -8.87
CA PHE A 102 3.10 -11.24 -9.72
C PHE A 102 2.69 -12.63 -9.21
N SER A 103 2.46 -12.76 -7.92
CA SER A 103 2.09 -14.04 -7.29
C SER A 103 0.61 -14.40 -7.52
N ALA A 104 -0.22 -13.47 -7.97
CA ALA A 104 -1.64 -13.71 -8.23
C ALA A 104 -1.91 -14.57 -9.49
N GLY A 105 -0.98 -14.59 -10.45
CA GLY A 105 -1.17 -15.23 -11.76
C GLY A 105 -1.65 -16.67 -11.67
N PRO A 106 -0.92 -17.59 -10.99
CA PRO A 106 -1.26 -19.01 -10.97
C PRO A 106 -2.68 -19.30 -10.52
N ALA A 107 -3.10 -18.76 -9.38
CA ALA A 107 -4.43 -19.02 -8.85
C ALA A 107 -5.53 -18.33 -9.65
N SER A 108 -5.27 -17.14 -10.19
CA SER A 108 -6.23 -16.42 -11.06
C SER A 108 -6.51 -17.20 -12.35
N PHE A 109 -5.46 -17.72 -13.03
CA PHE A 109 -5.65 -18.56 -14.21
C PHE A 109 -6.29 -19.92 -13.86
N ALA A 110 -5.91 -20.52 -12.73
CA ALA A 110 -6.50 -21.75 -12.24
C ALA A 110 -8.01 -21.61 -11.99
N SER A 111 -8.45 -20.46 -11.47
CA SER A 111 -9.86 -20.17 -11.24
C SER A 111 -10.63 -20.12 -12.56
N LEU A 112 -10.10 -19.43 -13.56
CA LEU A 112 -10.73 -19.40 -14.89
C LEU A 112 -10.82 -20.81 -15.52
N LEU A 113 -9.76 -21.63 -15.39
CA LEU A 113 -9.74 -23.02 -15.89
C LEU A 113 -10.75 -23.93 -15.17
N ASN A 114 -11.01 -23.69 -13.90
CA ASN A 114 -12.01 -24.42 -13.10
C ASN A 114 -13.41 -23.80 -13.16
N LYS A 115 -13.59 -22.71 -13.92
CA LYS A 115 -14.85 -21.93 -13.98
C LYS A 115 -15.29 -21.39 -12.60
N ILE A 116 -14.33 -21.13 -11.71
CA ILE A 116 -14.57 -20.51 -10.41
C ILE A 116 -14.65 -18.99 -10.62
N PRO A 117 -15.67 -18.29 -10.12
CA PRO A 117 -15.77 -16.84 -10.15
C PRO A 117 -14.50 -16.18 -9.63
N LEU A 118 -13.88 -15.34 -10.46
CA LEU A 118 -12.69 -14.56 -10.13
C LEU A 118 -13.10 -13.13 -9.84
N TYR A 119 -12.70 -12.63 -8.69
CA TYR A 119 -12.82 -11.23 -8.27
C TYR A 119 -11.43 -10.63 -8.17
N ILE A 120 -11.31 -9.37 -8.53
CA ILE A 120 -10.02 -8.66 -8.52
C ILE A 120 -10.14 -7.43 -7.63
N HIS A 121 -9.17 -7.19 -6.79
CA HIS A 121 -8.94 -5.88 -6.18
C HIS A 121 -7.74 -5.21 -6.87
N GLU A 122 -7.99 -4.07 -7.53
CA GLU A 122 -6.92 -3.23 -8.08
C GLU A 122 -6.61 -2.11 -7.09
N GLN A 123 -5.38 -2.12 -6.58
CA GLN A 123 -4.98 -1.17 -5.56
C GLN A 123 -4.56 0.20 -6.09
N ASN A 124 -4.06 0.27 -7.33
CA ASN A 124 -3.47 1.48 -7.90
C ASN A 124 -4.45 2.22 -8.82
N ALA A 125 -4.21 3.50 -9.01
CA ALA A 125 -4.94 4.33 -9.97
C ALA A 125 -4.71 3.91 -11.44
N ILE A 126 -3.61 3.20 -11.71
CA ILE A 126 -3.32 2.57 -13.01
C ILE A 126 -3.29 1.06 -12.80
N LYS A 127 -4.12 0.34 -13.56
CA LYS A 127 -4.20 -1.12 -13.46
C LYS A 127 -2.84 -1.78 -13.74
N GLY A 128 -2.47 -2.71 -12.89
CA GLY A 128 -1.33 -3.59 -13.15
C GLY A 128 -1.59 -4.47 -14.38
N SER A 129 -0.52 -4.86 -15.09
CA SER A 129 -0.62 -5.63 -16.35
C SER A 129 -1.43 -6.93 -16.23
N LEU A 130 -1.27 -7.67 -15.13
CA LEU A 130 -2.05 -8.88 -14.87
C LEU A 130 -3.53 -8.56 -14.68
N ASN A 131 -3.84 -7.59 -13.85
CA ASN A 131 -5.22 -7.16 -13.59
C ASN A 131 -5.88 -6.59 -14.85
N SER A 132 -5.15 -5.81 -15.68
CA SER A 132 -5.65 -5.34 -16.98
C SER A 132 -6.05 -6.50 -17.89
N TYR A 133 -5.24 -7.57 -17.95
CA TYR A 133 -5.55 -8.74 -18.78
C TYR A 133 -6.72 -9.58 -18.24
N LEU A 134 -6.85 -9.68 -16.91
CA LEU A 134 -7.85 -10.50 -16.25
C LEU A 134 -9.19 -9.77 -16.01
N SER A 135 -9.19 -8.43 -15.94
CA SER A 135 -10.39 -7.63 -15.69
C SER A 135 -11.60 -7.99 -16.55
N PRO A 136 -11.46 -8.18 -17.88
CA PRO A 136 -12.63 -8.57 -18.70
C PRO A 136 -13.20 -9.95 -18.40
N LYS A 137 -12.44 -10.80 -17.70
CA LYS A 137 -12.82 -12.18 -17.36
C LYS A 137 -13.23 -12.32 -15.89
N ALA A 138 -13.03 -11.29 -15.09
CA ALA A 138 -13.42 -11.27 -13.70
C ALA A 138 -14.92 -10.98 -13.55
N LYS A 139 -15.53 -11.51 -12.50
CA LYS A 139 -16.92 -11.24 -12.14
C LYS A 139 -17.09 -9.77 -11.71
N ALA A 140 -16.14 -9.26 -10.91
CA ALA A 140 -16.05 -7.85 -10.53
C ALA A 140 -14.60 -7.43 -10.30
N VAL A 141 -14.31 -6.14 -10.51
CA VAL A 141 -13.03 -5.50 -10.22
C VAL A 141 -13.27 -4.36 -9.24
N PHE A 142 -12.86 -4.55 -7.99
CA PHE A 142 -12.96 -3.56 -6.93
C PHE A 142 -11.76 -2.61 -6.97
N SER A 143 -12.00 -1.34 -6.80
CA SER A 143 -10.95 -0.32 -6.67
C SER A 143 -11.46 0.91 -5.92
N SER A 144 -10.55 1.67 -5.35
CA SER A 144 -10.84 2.97 -4.76
C SER A 144 -10.50 4.14 -5.69
N TYR A 145 -10.05 3.81 -6.91
CA TYR A 145 -9.83 4.76 -8.00
C TYR A 145 -10.85 4.49 -9.10
N ALA A 146 -11.42 5.57 -9.64
CA ALA A 146 -12.32 5.46 -10.78
C ALA A 146 -11.54 5.16 -12.07
N PHE A 147 -11.94 4.12 -12.77
CA PHE A 147 -11.41 3.80 -14.10
C PHE A 147 -12.36 4.30 -15.21
N LYS A 148 -11.79 4.71 -16.34
CA LYS A 148 -12.57 5.23 -17.48
C LYS A 148 -13.28 4.15 -18.28
N ASP A 149 -12.79 2.91 -18.23
CA ASP A 149 -13.37 1.79 -18.95
C ASP A 149 -14.68 1.34 -18.30
N LYS A 150 -15.74 1.28 -19.12
CA LYS A 150 -17.02 0.71 -18.72
C LYS A 150 -16.88 -0.81 -18.64
N GLY A 151 -17.08 -1.40 -17.49
CA GLY A 151 -16.97 -2.82 -17.28
C GLY A 151 -17.55 -3.23 -15.92
N ASN A 152 -17.09 -4.34 -15.42
CA ASN A 152 -17.43 -4.92 -14.13
C ASN A 152 -16.73 -4.23 -12.93
N HIS A 153 -16.48 -2.92 -13.04
CA HIS A 153 -15.84 -2.12 -12.00
C HIS A 153 -16.81 -1.74 -10.89
N VAL A 154 -16.37 -1.96 -9.67
CA VAL A 154 -17.07 -1.57 -8.45
C VAL A 154 -16.17 -0.62 -7.67
N LEU A 155 -16.57 0.65 -7.59
CA LEU A 155 -15.87 1.64 -6.77
C LEU A 155 -16.19 1.38 -5.30
N THR A 156 -15.15 1.16 -4.49
CA THR A 156 -15.29 0.88 -3.06
C THR A 156 -14.29 1.70 -2.27
N SER A 157 -14.53 1.84 -0.97
CA SER A 157 -13.50 2.33 -0.06
C SER A 157 -12.30 1.37 -0.04
N TYR A 158 -11.09 1.90 0.04
CA TYR A 158 -9.88 1.07 0.11
C TYR A 158 -9.91 0.19 1.38
N PRO A 159 -9.51 -1.08 1.30
CA PRO A 159 -9.55 -2.00 2.44
C PRO A 159 -8.42 -1.75 3.45
N VAL A 160 -8.41 -0.56 4.03
CA VAL A 160 -7.51 -0.17 5.13
C VAL A 160 -7.95 -0.84 6.43
N GLN A 161 -7.00 -1.29 7.22
CA GLN A 161 -7.27 -1.84 8.55
C GLN A 161 -7.88 -0.79 9.48
N ASN A 162 -8.83 -1.20 10.32
CA ASN A 162 -9.58 -0.30 11.20
C ASN A 162 -8.69 0.54 12.13
N ALA A 163 -7.56 0.00 12.56
CA ALA A 163 -6.60 0.70 13.42
C ALA A 163 -6.14 2.07 12.87
N PHE A 164 -6.04 2.22 11.54
CA PHE A 164 -5.66 3.52 10.95
C PHE A 164 -6.74 4.60 11.18
N PHE A 165 -8.01 4.20 11.18
CA PHE A 165 -9.13 5.09 11.50
C PHE A 165 -9.26 5.32 13.00
N ASP A 166 -9.03 4.30 13.82
CA ASP A 166 -9.16 4.37 15.28
C ASP A 166 -8.11 5.32 15.88
N PHE A 167 -6.93 5.41 15.26
CA PHE A 167 -5.86 6.34 15.60
C PHE A 167 -5.86 7.63 14.77
N ALA A 168 -6.95 7.92 14.03
CA ALA A 168 -7.06 9.17 13.29
C ALA A 168 -7.25 10.37 14.24
N ARG A 169 -6.70 11.50 13.84
CA ARG A 169 -6.93 12.78 14.53
C ARG A 169 -6.79 13.96 13.56
N THR A 170 -7.40 15.08 13.89
CA THR A 170 -7.17 16.36 13.20
C THR A 170 -5.83 16.97 13.62
N ARG A 171 -5.05 17.45 12.66
CA ARG A 171 -3.76 18.11 12.87
C ARG A 171 -3.95 19.64 12.83
N THR A 172 -3.46 20.32 13.85
CA THR A 172 -3.60 21.78 13.99
C THR A 172 -2.26 22.53 14.02
N GLU A 173 -1.17 21.81 14.30
CA GLU A 173 0.20 22.33 14.35
C GLU A 173 1.19 21.28 13.85
N ILE A 174 2.33 21.71 13.32
CA ILE A 174 3.41 20.83 12.90
C ILE A 174 4.51 20.86 13.97
N LYS A 175 4.47 19.88 14.88
CA LYS A 175 5.46 19.65 15.93
C LYS A 175 6.22 18.35 15.75
N HIS A 176 5.72 17.45 14.90
CA HIS A 176 6.31 16.13 14.67
C HIS A 176 6.19 15.73 13.19
N ILE A 177 7.31 15.39 12.57
CA ILE A 177 7.37 14.96 11.18
C ILE A 177 7.81 13.50 11.11
N LEU A 178 7.03 12.69 10.38
CA LEU A 178 7.35 11.30 10.03
C LEU A 178 7.99 11.24 8.65
N PHE A 179 9.17 10.65 8.54
CA PHE A 179 9.77 10.23 7.27
C PHE A 179 9.60 8.73 7.10
N LEU A 180 8.90 8.31 6.05
CA LEU A 180 8.49 6.93 5.83
C LEU A 180 8.94 6.43 4.45
N GLY A 181 9.96 5.58 4.41
CA GLY A 181 10.52 5.01 3.19
C GLY A 181 9.72 3.85 2.59
N GLY A 182 8.68 3.34 3.30
CA GLY A 182 8.01 2.10 2.98
C GLY A 182 8.78 0.86 3.48
N SER A 183 8.26 -0.35 3.23
CA SER A 183 8.78 -1.61 3.78
C SER A 183 10.25 -1.92 3.40
N GLN A 184 10.70 -1.43 2.27
CA GLN A 184 12.09 -1.64 1.78
C GLN A 184 13.00 -0.42 2.01
N GLY A 185 12.47 0.65 2.63
CA GLY A 185 13.17 1.92 2.73
C GLY A 185 13.20 2.68 1.40
N ALA A 186 13.62 3.94 1.44
CA ALA A 186 13.75 4.79 0.26
C ALA A 186 14.96 5.72 0.40
N LYS A 187 16.03 5.43 -0.32
CA LYS A 187 17.28 6.22 -0.27
C LYS A 187 17.04 7.73 -0.35
N ALA A 188 16.20 8.17 -1.29
CA ALA A 188 15.94 9.60 -1.49
C ALA A 188 15.19 10.23 -0.28
N ILE A 189 14.27 9.50 0.36
CA ILE A 189 13.58 9.96 1.58
C ILE A 189 14.56 10.00 2.75
N ASN A 190 15.43 8.98 2.88
CA ASN A 190 16.44 8.91 3.93
C ASN A 190 17.42 10.11 3.84
N GLU A 191 17.91 10.41 2.64
CA GLU A 191 18.77 11.56 2.39
C GLU A 191 18.05 12.88 2.66
N PHE A 192 16.78 12.98 2.24
CA PHE A 192 15.97 14.17 2.48
C PHE A 192 15.69 14.40 3.99
N ALA A 193 15.44 13.33 4.74
CA ALA A 193 15.32 13.39 6.20
C ALA A 193 16.61 13.90 6.85
N LEU A 194 17.75 13.31 6.47
CA LEU A 194 19.07 13.68 6.98
C LEU A 194 19.40 15.16 6.73
N LEU A 195 19.18 15.64 5.50
CA LEU A 195 19.45 17.03 5.12
C LEU A 195 18.58 18.04 5.86
N ASN A 196 17.36 17.68 6.24
CA ASN A 196 16.43 18.57 6.94
C ASN A 196 16.54 18.51 8.47
N ALA A 197 17.07 17.41 9.01
CA ALA A 197 17.09 17.15 10.46
C ALA A 197 17.71 18.26 11.30
N PRO A 198 18.88 18.87 10.94
CA PRO A 198 19.48 19.92 11.76
C PRO A 198 18.58 21.15 11.90
N LYS A 199 17.88 21.53 10.81
CA LYS A 199 17.01 22.71 10.82
C LYS A 199 15.68 22.44 11.53
N LEU A 200 15.14 21.22 11.41
CA LEU A 200 13.93 20.79 12.09
C LEU A 200 14.14 20.73 13.60
N THR A 201 15.20 20.05 14.06
CA THR A 201 15.53 19.94 15.48
C THR A 201 15.83 21.29 16.12
N LYS A 202 16.54 22.19 15.41
CA LYS A 202 16.75 23.60 15.86
C LYS A 202 15.42 24.35 16.05
N LYS A 203 14.37 24.00 15.30
CA LYS A 203 13.02 24.57 15.44
C LYS A 203 12.14 23.85 16.48
N GLY A 204 12.69 22.86 17.20
CA GLY A 204 11.95 22.06 18.17
C GLY A 204 10.97 21.07 17.54
N ILE A 205 11.09 20.79 16.25
CA ILE A 205 10.23 19.81 15.55
C ILE A 205 10.81 18.41 15.75
N LYS A 206 10.03 17.52 16.35
CA LYS A 206 10.38 16.10 16.52
C LYS A 206 10.42 15.38 15.17
N ILE A 207 11.27 14.37 15.09
CA ILE A 207 11.43 13.55 13.87
C ILE A 207 11.33 12.08 14.26
N THR A 208 10.42 11.37 13.59
CA THR A 208 10.48 9.90 13.49
C THR A 208 10.90 9.55 12.08
N HIS A 209 11.93 8.70 11.93
CA HIS A 209 12.46 8.27 10.64
C HIS A 209 12.46 6.74 10.55
N ILE A 210 11.60 6.19 9.68
CA ILE A 210 11.57 4.75 9.34
C ILE A 210 12.31 4.57 8.04
N CYS A 211 13.59 4.15 8.12
CA CYS A 211 14.54 4.24 7.01
C CYS A 211 14.71 2.94 6.19
N GLY A 212 14.15 1.81 6.68
CA GLY A 212 14.40 0.48 6.11
C GLY A 212 15.63 -0.20 6.72
N SER A 213 15.61 -1.54 6.77
CA SER A 213 16.66 -2.34 7.42
C SER A 213 18.04 -2.10 6.80
N ASP A 214 18.12 -2.06 5.48
CA ASP A 214 19.41 -1.90 4.76
C ASP A 214 20.08 -0.53 4.98
N ALA A 215 19.30 0.48 5.37
CA ALA A 215 19.81 1.83 5.56
C ALA A 215 20.02 2.18 7.05
N HIS A 216 19.51 1.39 7.99
CA HIS A 216 19.43 1.75 9.40
C HIS A 216 20.79 2.13 10.01
N GLU A 217 21.80 1.25 9.91
CA GLU A 217 23.12 1.50 10.49
C GLU A 217 23.77 2.74 9.86
N ARG A 218 23.62 2.92 8.53
CA ARG A 218 24.14 4.10 7.84
C ARG A 218 23.46 5.39 8.31
N MET A 219 22.14 5.38 8.51
CA MET A 219 21.41 6.56 9.00
C MET A 219 21.76 6.85 10.44
N ARG A 220 21.91 5.82 11.27
CA ARG A 220 22.37 5.94 12.65
C ARG A 220 23.74 6.63 12.74
N PHE A 221 24.71 6.17 11.95
CA PHE A 221 26.04 6.78 11.85
C PHE A 221 25.96 8.26 11.48
N PHE A 222 25.22 8.63 10.42
CA PHE A 222 25.13 10.02 10.01
C PHE A 222 24.42 10.91 11.05
N TYR A 223 23.38 10.44 11.71
CA TYR A 223 22.72 11.20 12.79
C TYR A 223 23.65 11.37 14.01
N GLN A 224 24.49 10.39 14.29
CA GLN A 224 25.51 10.50 15.34
C GLN A 224 26.58 11.55 15.01
N GLU A 225 27.11 11.54 13.78
CA GLU A 225 28.06 12.55 13.30
C GLU A 225 27.50 13.97 13.34
N LEU A 226 26.19 14.12 13.13
CA LEU A 226 25.50 15.41 13.25
C LEU A 226 25.16 15.80 14.70
N GLY A 227 25.42 14.94 15.69
CA GLY A 227 25.01 15.15 17.08
C GLY A 227 23.50 15.20 17.30
N LEU A 228 22.75 14.45 16.47
CA LEU A 228 21.29 14.47 16.45
C LEU A 228 20.65 13.13 16.81
N LEU A 229 21.43 12.07 17.03
CA LEU A 229 20.88 10.72 17.24
C LEU A 229 19.89 10.67 18.41
N ASP A 230 20.19 11.35 19.51
CA ASP A 230 19.31 11.39 20.71
C ASP A 230 18.05 12.24 20.51
N LYS A 231 17.95 13.00 19.40
CA LYS A 231 16.83 13.89 19.07
C LYS A 231 15.90 13.31 18.01
N ILE A 232 16.22 12.13 17.49
CA ILE A 232 15.51 11.51 16.36
C ILE A 232 15.13 10.08 16.74
N GLU A 233 13.85 9.76 16.61
CA GLU A 233 13.36 8.39 16.70
C GLU A 233 13.67 7.68 15.37
N LEU A 234 14.77 6.93 15.34
CA LEU A 234 15.21 6.20 14.14
C LEU A 234 14.83 4.73 14.24
N PHE A 235 14.13 4.21 13.23
CA PHE A 235 13.72 2.81 13.14
C PHE A 235 14.10 2.23 11.77
N ALA A 236 14.55 0.98 11.77
CA ALA A 236 14.65 0.17 10.57
C ALA A 236 13.24 -0.19 10.04
N PHE A 237 12.39 -0.64 10.94
CA PHE A 237 10.99 -1.00 10.74
C PHE A 237 10.23 -0.74 12.05
N HIS A 238 8.92 -0.49 11.95
CA HIS A 238 8.10 -0.29 13.14
C HIS A 238 6.82 -1.14 13.08
N ASN A 239 6.61 -2.00 14.06
CA ASN A 239 5.49 -2.95 14.09
C ASN A 239 4.12 -2.27 14.26
N ASN A 240 4.09 -1.15 14.99
CA ASN A 240 2.87 -0.38 15.24
C ASN A 240 2.92 0.96 14.51
N ILE A 241 2.79 0.91 13.17
CA ILE A 241 2.85 2.11 12.32
C ILE A 241 1.69 3.09 12.59
N THR A 242 0.54 2.60 13.06
CA THR A 242 -0.64 3.42 13.37
C THR A 242 -0.37 4.38 14.53
N GLU A 243 0.36 3.94 15.54
CA GLU A 243 0.77 4.77 16.66
C GLU A 243 1.76 5.86 16.22
N VAL A 244 2.72 5.51 15.36
CA VAL A 244 3.69 6.47 14.80
C VAL A 244 2.97 7.52 13.96
N MET A 245 2.04 7.11 13.11
CA MET A 245 1.22 8.04 12.30
C MET A 245 0.33 8.93 13.18
N HIS A 246 -0.24 8.37 14.27
CA HIS A 246 -1.05 9.13 15.22
C HIS A 246 -0.25 10.30 15.84
N ARG A 247 1.00 10.07 16.23
CA ARG A 247 1.87 11.09 16.84
C ARG A 247 2.34 12.15 15.85
N ALA A 248 2.45 11.82 14.56
CA ALA A 248 2.94 12.72 13.52
C ALA A 248 1.90 13.77 13.10
N ASP A 249 2.38 14.94 12.71
CA ASP A 249 1.56 16.05 12.20
C ASP A 249 1.72 16.26 10.70
N LEU A 250 2.83 15.81 10.13
CA LEU A 250 3.15 15.82 8.72
C LEU A 250 3.94 14.55 8.38
N CYS A 251 3.65 13.95 7.24
CA CYS A 251 4.42 12.82 6.74
C CYS A 251 5.17 13.19 5.44
N VAL A 252 6.33 12.57 5.24
CA VAL A 252 7.05 12.52 3.96
C VAL A 252 7.15 11.06 3.57
N SER A 253 6.50 10.65 2.47
CA SER A 253 6.36 9.23 2.13
C SER A 253 6.48 8.97 0.63
N ARG A 254 6.73 7.70 0.25
CA ARG A 254 6.43 7.20 -1.10
C ARG A 254 4.92 7.15 -1.32
N ALA A 255 4.49 7.15 -2.59
CA ALA A 255 3.09 7.12 -2.98
C ALA A 255 2.61 5.70 -3.40
N GLY A 256 2.99 4.68 -2.64
CA GLY A 256 2.38 3.35 -2.76
C GLY A 256 0.91 3.41 -2.34
N ALA A 257 0.02 2.73 -3.08
CA ALA A 257 -1.42 2.86 -2.87
C ALA A 257 -1.86 2.60 -1.41
N SER A 258 -1.37 1.54 -0.77
CA SER A 258 -1.71 1.27 0.63
C SER A 258 -1.28 2.39 1.55
N SER A 259 -0.04 2.89 1.42
CA SER A 259 0.44 4.00 2.25
C SER A 259 -0.38 5.28 2.03
N VAL A 260 -0.79 5.57 0.79
CA VAL A 260 -1.65 6.73 0.48
C VAL A 260 -2.96 6.64 1.24
N TRP A 261 -3.65 5.50 1.17
CA TRP A 261 -4.94 5.32 1.80
C TRP A 261 -4.85 5.14 3.33
N GLU A 262 -3.77 4.56 3.85
CA GLU A 262 -3.48 4.47 5.29
C GLU A 262 -3.25 5.87 5.89
N LEU A 263 -2.44 6.70 5.24
CA LEU A 263 -2.22 8.09 5.63
C LEU A 263 -3.50 8.93 5.52
N CYS A 264 -4.29 8.69 4.49
CA CYS A 264 -5.60 9.31 4.29
C CYS A 264 -6.56 8.94 5.44
N ALA A 265 -6.70 7.65 5.75
CA ALA A 265 -7.56 7.16 6.84
C ALA A 265 -7.15 7.73 8.21
N ASN A 266 -5.86 7.91 8.41
CA ASN A 266 -5.34 8.52 9.64
C ASN A 266 -5.50 10.06 9.65
N GLY A 267 -5.90 10.68 8.54
CA GLY A 267 -6.02 12.13 8.37
C GLY A 267 -4.66 12.85 8.45
N LEU A 268 -3.56 12.19 8.08
CA LEU A 268 -2.20 12.72 8.19
C LEU A 268 -1.78 13.44 6.89
N PRO A 269 -1.69 14.78 6.87
CA PRO A 269 -1.20 15.52 5.72
C PRO A 269 0.18 15.04 5.28
N THR A 270 0.37 14.86 3.96
CA THR A 270 1.56 14.17 3.46
C THR A 270 2.17 14.88 2.26
N ILE A 271 3.51 14.92 2.26
CA ILE A 271 4.33 15.21 1.08
C ILE A 271 4.70 13.87 0.45
N PHE A 272 4.14 13.59 -0.71
CA PHE A 272 4.45 12.39 -1.45
C PHE A 272 5.65 12.59 -2.38
N ILE A 273 6.55 11.61 -2.37
CA ILE A 273 7.71 11.51 -3.24
C ILE A 273 7.53 10.22 -4.08
N PRO A 274 6.78 10.28 -5.20
CA PRO A 274 6.57 9.12 -6.04
C PRO A 274 7.88 8.49 -6.48
N TYR A 275 7.95 7.15 -6.51
CA TYR A 275 9.12 6.44 -7.00
C TYR A 275 9.18 6.57 -8.54
N PRO A 276 10.24 7.18 -9.10
CA PRO A 276 10.28 7.54 -10.54
C PRO A 276 10.36 6.33 -11.47
N PHE A 277 10.79 5.17 -10.96
CA PHE A 277 10.89 3.93 -11.73
C PHE A 277 9.72 2.96 -11.47
N ALA A 278 8.64 3.45 -10.84
CA ALA A 278 7.43 2.68 -10.65
C ALA A 278 6.79 2.33 -12.00
N SER A 279 6.40 1.06 -12.16
CA SER A 279 5.78 0.59 -13.41
C SER A 279 4.61 1.48 -13.82
N HIS A 280 4.59 1.95 -15.08
CA HIS A 280 3.58 2.88 -15.59
C HIS A 280 3.40 4.14 -14.73
N ASN A 281 4.43 4.54 -13.98
CA ASN A 281 4.40 5.69 -13.08
C ASN A 281 3.22 5.65 -12.06
N HIS A 282 2.78 4.46 -11.67
CA HIS A 282 1.56 4.27 -10.87
C HIS A 282 1.59 5.04 -9.55
N GLN A 283 2.78 5.23 -8.92
CA GLN A 283 2.87 5.99 -7.67
C GLN A 283 2.48 7.47 -7.85
N TYR A 284 2.86 8.09 -8.97
CA TYR A 284 2.43 9.45 -9.27
C TYR A 284 0.91 9.53 -9.44
N TYR A 285 0.35 8.60 -10.22
CA TYR A 285 -1.11 8.59 -10.46
C TYR A 285 -1.92 8.26 -9.20
N ASN A 286 -1.39 7.49 -8.24
CA ASN A 286 -2.05 7.20 -6.98
C ASN A 286 -2.35 8.47 -6.16
N VAL A 287 -1.58 9.52 -6.33
CA VAL A 287 -1.71 10.77 -5.54
C VAL A 287 -2.13 11.98 -6.37
N LEU A 288 -2.21 11.83 -7.70
CA LEU A 288 -2.53 12.95 -8.60
C LEU A 288 -3.91 13.56 -8.31
N GLU A 289 -4.93 12.74 -8.04
CA GLU A 289 -6.26 13.24 -7.69
C GLU A 289 -6.27 13.90 -6.31
N PHE A 290 -5.53 13.38 -5.35
CA PHE A 290 -5.35 14.01 -4.03
C PHE A 290 -4.68 15.39 -4.16
N GLU A 291 -3.70 15.54 -5.05
CA GLU A 291 -3.05 16.84 -5.30
C GLU A 291 -4.00 17.83 -5.97
N LYS A 292 -4.76 17.41 -6.97
CA LYS A 292 -5.78 18.26 -7.63
C LYS A 292 -6.85 18.77 -6.66
N GLU A 293 -7.18 17.96 -5.65
CA GLU A 293 -8.10 18.33 -4.58
C GLU A 293 -7.41 19.09 -3.43
N ASN A 294 -6.13 19.42 -3.57
CA ASN A 294 -5.29 20.08 -2.54
C ASN A 294 -5.18 19.28 -1.22
N LEU A 295 -5.29 17.95 -1.27
CA LEU A 295 -5.22 17.08 -0.10
C LEU A 295 -3.80 16.58 0.22
N CYS A 296 -2.85 16.79 -0.68
CA CYS A 296 -1.44 16.43 -0.48
C CYS A 296 -0.53 17.35 -1.30
N TYR A 297 0.77 17.16 -1.15
CA TYR A 297 1.81 17.77 -1.97
C TYR A 297 2.61 16.69 -2.67
N ILE A 298 2.84 16.83 -3.97
CA ILE A 298 3.74 15.96 -4.73
C ILE A 298 5.05 16.68 -4.94
N VAL A 299 6.17 16.06 -4.55
CA VAL A 299 7.52 16.55 -4.84
C VAL A 299 8.25 15.47 -5.62
N PRO A 300 8.56 15.70 -6.90
CA PRO A 300 9.37 14.77 -7.68
C PRO A 300 10.73 14.52 -7.05
N GLN A 301 11.23 13.29 -7.14
CA GLN A 301 12.48 12.89 -6.47
C GLN A 301 13.69 13.74 -6.89
N ASN A 302 13.75 14.19 -8.13
CA ASN A 302 14.81 15.07 -8.65
C ASN A 302 14.70 16.53 -8.18
N GLU A 303 13.60 16.89 -7.51
CA GLU A 303 13.36 18.22 -6.95
C GLU A 303 13.49 18.27 -5.41
N LEU A 304 13.98 17.19 -4.79
CA LEU A 304 14.13 17.07 -3.33
C LEU A 304 15.26 17.97 -2.81
N LEU A 305 14.97 19.24 -2.64
CA LEU A 305 15.84 20.21 -1.98
C LEU A 305 15.29 20.52 -0.57
N PRO A 306 16.15 20.76 0.44
CA PRO A 306 15.68 21.06 1.81
C PRO A 306 14.65 22.19 1.88
N LYS A 307 14.76 23.21 1.02
CA LYS A 307 13.80 24.32 0.94
C LYS A 307 12.37 23.88 0.66
N LYS A 308 12.17 22.79 -0.11
CA LYS A 308 10.84 22.27 -0.49
C LYS A 308 10.02 21.86 0.74
N LEU A 309 10.63 21.21 1.74
CA LEU A 309 9.96 20.86 2.99
C LEU A 309 9.44 22.10 3.70
N PHE A 310 10.26 23.14 3.83
CA PHE A 310 9.87 24.38 4.51
C PHE A 310 8.88 25.23 3.71
N GLU A 311 8.91 25.15 2.38
CA GLU A 311 7.88 25.76 1.52
C GLU A 311 6.50 25.11 1.78
N VAL A 312 6.44 23.78 1.86
CA VAL A 312 5.19 23.05 2.18
C VAL A 312 4.75 23.35 3.61
N ILE A 313 5.65 23.32 4.60
CA ILE A 313 5.33 23.67 5.99
C ILE A 313 4.73 25.09 6.06
N ARG A 314 5.28 26.06 5.31
CA ARG A 314 4.73 27.41 5.24
C ARG A 314 3.32 27.44 4.64
N LYS A 315 3.09 26.71 3.53
CA LYS A 315 1.76 26.61 2.91
C LYS A 315 0.74 25.99 3.86
N LEU A 316 1.11 24.92 4.57
CA LEU A 316 0.26 24.23 5.54
C LEU A 316 -0.12 25.13 6.74
N ASN A 317 0.75 26.09 7.11
CA ASN A 317 0.47 27.06 8.18
C ASN A 317 -0.29 28.30 7.71
N GLN A 318 -0.49 28.49 6.40
CA GLN A 318 -1.36 29.56 5.89
C GLN A 318 -2.81 29.28 6.29
N LYS A 319 -3.57 30.34 6.52
CA LYS A 319 -4.99 30.26 6.83
C LYS A 319 -5.80 30.35 5.54
N ASP A 320 -6.88 29.57 5.49
CA ASP A 320 -7.92 29.66 4.48
C ASP A 320 -8.85 30.88 4.76
N ASP A 321 -9.82 31.09 3.88
CA ASP A 321 -10.77 32.22 3.98
C ASP A 321 -11.66 32.15 5.26
N GLN A 322 -11.73 30.96 5.88
CA GLN A 322 -12.46 30.72 7.13
C GLN A 322 -11.58 30.93 8.38
N GLY A 323 -10.28 31.23 8.19
CA GLY A 323 -9.32 31.43 9.26
C GLY A 323 -8.69 30.14 9.79
N ASN A 324 -9.00 28.97 9.22
CA ASN A 324 -8.39 27.68 9.57
C ASN A 324 -7.05 27.53 8.87
N LYS A 325 -6.09 26.89 9.52
CA LYS A 325 -4.84 26.51 8.84
C LYS A 325 -5.13 25.46 7.76
N ASN A 326 -4.48 25.56 6.60
CA ASN A 326 -4.55 24.54 5.54
C ASN A 326 -4.22 23.15 6.05
N LEU A 327 -3.31 23.02 7.02
CA LEU A 327 -3.01 21.76 7.71
C LEU A 327 -4.27 21.11 8.30
N THR A 328 -5.09 21.90 8.99
CA THR A 328 -6.32 21.43 9.66
C THR A 328 -7.38 21.06 8.64
N THR A 329 -7.57 21.90 7.65
CA THR A 329 -8.53 21.68 6.56
C THR A 329 -8.20 20.40 5.80
N ILE A 330 -6.93 20.22 5.40
CA ILE A 330 -6.46 19.00 4.71
C ILE A 330 -6.66 17.77 5.61
N SER A 331 -6.28 17.84 6.89
CA SER A 331 -6.41 16.73 7.82
C SER A 331 -7.86 16.24 7.94
N ASN A 332 -8.82 17.14 8.04
CA ASN A 332 -10.25 16.84 8.11
C ASN A 332 -10.78 16.25 6.79
N GLN A 333 -10.41 16.85 5.66
CA GLN A 333 -10.84 16.37 4.34
C GLN A 333 -10.30 14.98 4.01
N LEU A 334 -9.06 14.65 4.42
CA LEU A 334 -8.50 13.32 4.27
C LEU A 334 -9.34 12.27 5.01
N GLN A 335 -9.76 12.54 6.24
CA GLN A 335 -10.61 11.62 7.01
C GLN A 335 -11.99 11.40 6.36
N GLN A 336 -12.49 12.40 5.64
CA GLN A 336 -13.78 12.31 4.92
C GLN A 336 -13.65 11.60 3.56
N LYS A 337 -12.43 11.55 2.99
CA LYS A 337 -12.15 10.97 1.66
C LYS A 337 -12.28 9.44 1.63
N ILE A 338 -12.18 8.77 2.77
CA ILE A 338 -12.22 7.32 2.88
C ILE A 338 -13.15 6.88 4.01
N ALA A 339 -13.98 5.87 3.77
CA ALA A 339 -14.86 5.28 4.77
C ALA A 339 -14.26 3.99 5.35
N LYS A 340 -14.49 3.74 6.64
CA LYS A 340 -14.17 2.50 7.34
C LYS A 340 -14.96 1.33 6.74
N GLY A 341 -14.37 0.14 6.70
CA GLY A 341 -15.09 -1.08 6.29
C GLY A 341 -14.97 -1.44 4.81
N GLY A 342 -14.01 -0.90 4.06
CA GLY A 342 -13.81 -1.23 2.64
C GLY A 342 -13.69 -2.74 2.37
N ALA A 343 -12.98 -3.49 3.22
CA ALA A 343 -12.90 -4.95 3.11
C ALA A 343 -14.27 -5.61 3.30
N LYS A 344 -15.06 -5.15 4.28
CA LYS A 344 -16.42 -5.64 4.53
C LYS A 344 -17.31 -5.42 3.31
N THR A 345 -17.33 -4.22 2.76
CA THR A 345 -18.10 -3.90 1.55
C THR A 345 -17.74 -4.80 0.37
N ILE A 346 -16.45 -5.08 0.16
CA ILE A 346 -15.99 -5.98 -0.91
C ILE A 346 -16.55 -7.40 -0.68
N ILE A 347 -16.39 -7.96 0.52
CA ILE A 347 -16.85 -9.32 0.82
C ILE A 347 -18.38 -9.42 0.72
N GLU A 348 -19.13 -8.48 1.30
CA GLU A 348 -20.59 -8.46 1.19
C GLU A 348 -21.08 -8.34 -0.26
N THR A 349 -20.41 -7.53 -1.08
CA THR A 349 -20.72 -7.45 -2.51
C THR A 349 -20.51 -8.79 -3.21
N ILE A 350 -19.41 -9.50 -2.90
CA ILE A 350 -19.13 -10.82 -3.49
C ILE A 350 -20.18 -11.85 -3.07
N LEU A 351 -20.62 -11.83 -1.81
CA LEU A 351 -21.58 -12.79 -1.28
C LEU A 351 -23.01 -12.59 -1.85
N ASN A 352 -23.31 -11.38 -2.32
CA ASN A 352 -24.61 -11.03 -2.89
C ASN A 352 -24.66 -11.18 -4.44
N THR A 353 -23.58 -11.64 -5.09
CA THR A 353 -23.47 -11.84 -6.56
C THR A 353 -23.46 -13.29 -6.97
#